data_99b05d3b857cf44df745d4d9ff9d5367
#
_entry.id   99b05d3b857cf44df745d4d9ff9d5367
#
_cell.length_a   1.000
_cell.length_b   1.000
_cell.length_c   1.000
_cell.angle_alpha   90.00
_cell.angle_beta   90.00
_cell.angle_gamma   90.00
#
_symmetry.space_group_name_H-M   'P 1'
#
loop_
_entity.id
_entity.type
_entity.pdbx_description
1 polymer ?
#
loop_
_entity_poly.entity_id
_entity_poly.type
_entity_poly.pdbx_seq_one_letter_code
_entity_poly.pdbx_strand_id
1 'polypeptide(L)'
;MKKIFIPLIASMFFFSTCAREDENDPENALVSLCDNATTFSVTVSSGKYYLDGSSNPSLKLKRGYVYYFDATNSSTTTHPLLLSTSSSGGNTSGEYTNGVSNSQTENGTLTFQVPSDAPSTLNYVCKNHSGMGGEITISD
;
A
#
# COMPACT_ATOMS: atom_id res chain seq x y z
N MET A 1 -12.61 7.00 -59.09
CA MET A 1 -13.04 6.16 -57.95
C MET A 1 -11.93 6.20 -56.90
N LYS A 2 -12.12 6.98 -55.83
CA LYS A 2 -11.15 7.07 -54.73
C LYS A 2 -11.53 6.05 -53.65
N LYS A 3 -10.65 5.08 -53.39
CA LYS A 3 -10.81 4.11 -52.28
C LYS A 3 -10.42 4.79 -50.99
N ILE A 4 -11.38 4.93 -50.09
CA ILE A 4 -11.17 5.43 -48.72
C ILE A 4 -10.66 4.24 -47.88
N PHE A 5 -9.41 4.32 -47.40
CA PHE A 5 -8.85 3.42 -46.41
C PHE A 5 -9.27 3.93 -45.03
N ILE A 6 -10.04 3.15 -44.33
CA ILE A 6 -10.34 3.36 -42.91
C ILE A 6 -9.25 2.63 -42.12
N PRO A 7 -8.45 3.31 -41.29
CA PRO A 7 -7.51 2.62 -40.42
C PRO A 7 -8.30 1.98 -39.25
N LEU A 8 -8.13 0.69 -39.14
CA LEU A 8 -8.58 -0.14 -38.00
C LEU A 8 -7.83 0.34 -36.74
N ILE A 9 -8.54 0.96 -35.81
CA ILE A 9 -7.99 1.32 -34.51
C ILE A 9 -7.85 0.04 -33.71
N ALA A 10 -6.64 -0.51 -33.67
CA ALA A 10 -6.29 -1.59 -32.76
C ALA A 10 -6.30 -1.03 -31.33
N SER A 11 -7.26 -1.47 -30.52
CA SER A 11 -7.30 -1.22 -29.09
C SER A 11 -6.08 -1.90 -28.45
N MET A 12 -5.02 -1.14 -28.19
CA MET A 12 -3.88 -1.61 -27.41
C MET A 12 -4.29 -1.67 -25.94
N PHE A 13 -4.54 -2.88 -25.46
CA PHE A 13 -4.50 -3.17 -24.04
C PHE A 13 -3.06 -2.97 -23.55
N PHE A 14 -2.82 -1.87 -22.84
CA PHE A 14 -1.58 -1.68 -22.11
C PHE A 14 -1.57 -2.64 -20.92
N PHE A 15 -0.95 -3.79 -21.08
CA PHE A 15 -0.38 -4.50 -19.94
C PHE A 15 0.84 -3.69 -19.51
N SER A 16 0.75 -3.01 -18.37
CA SER A 16 1.91 -2.39 -17.73
C SER A 16 2.83 -3.50 -17.23
N THR A 17 3.70 -3.99 -18.10
CA THR A 17 4.88 -4.74 -17.69
C THR A 17 5.94 -3.71 -17.35
N CYS A 18 6.43 -3.69 -16.10
CA CYS A 18 7.66 -2.99 -15.73
C CYS A 18 8.81 -3.59 -16.57
N ALA A 19 9.14 -2.97 -17.69
CA ALA A 19 10.30 -3.33 -18.50
C ALA A 19 11.45 -2.39 -18.16
N ARG A 20 12.60 -3.00 -17.89
CA ARG A 20 13.87 -2.35 -17.61
C ARG A 20 14.50 -1.98 -18.95
N GLU A 21 14.65 -0.68 -19.27
CA GLU A 21 15.54 -0.21 -20.32
C GLU A 21 16.00 1.24 -20.09
N ASP A 22 17.33 1.43 -20.15
CA ASP A 22 18.16 2.63 -20.35
C ASP A 22 18.16 3.81 -19.36
N GLU A 23 19.36 4.08 -18.83
CA GLU A 23 19.70 5.07 -17.79
C GLU A 23 19.54 6.57 -18.17
N ASN A 24 18.97 6.93 -19.33
CA ASN A 24 18.92 8.33 -19.80
C ASN A 24 17.55 8.82 -20.25
N ASP A 25 16.44 8.17 -19.91
CA ASP A 25 15.10 8.58 -20.30
C ASP A 25 14.37 9.24 -19.10
N PRO A 26 13.74 10.41 -19.26
CA PRO A 26 12.89 11.00 -18.20
C PRO A 26 11.73 10.10 -17.75
N GLU A 27 11.35 9.07 -18.52
CA GLU A 27 10.45 8.01 -18.09
C GLU A 27 11.07 7.08 -17.02
N ASN A 28 12.39 7.08 -16.84
CA ASN A 28 13.08 6.26 -15.83
C ASN A 28 12.72 6.63 -14.38
N ALA A 29 12.23 7.83 -14.14
CA ALA A 29 11.71 8.22 -12.82
C ALA A 29 10.46 7.41 -12.40
N LEU A 30 9.65 6.95 -13.37
CA LEU A 30 8.48 6.10 -13.11
C LEU A 30 8.86 4.63 -12.88
N VAL A 31 9.92 4.14 -13.53
CA VAL A 31 10.46 2.78 -13.37
C VAL A 31 11.11 2.62 -11.98
N SER A 32 11.80 3.66 -11.50
CA SER A 32 12.38 3.67 -10.14
C SER A 32 11.33 3.56 -9.03
N LEU A 33 10.10 4.02 -9.27
CA LEU A 33 8.99 3.86 -8.32
C LEU A 33 8.45 2.43 -8.25
N CYS A 34 8.55 1.65 -9.33
CA CYS A 34 8.13 0.25 -9.34
C CYS A 34 9.10 -0.66 -8.57
N ASP A 35 10.40 -0.39 -8.62
CA ASP A 35 11.43 -1.18 -7.92
C ASP A 35 11.39 -0.99 -6.39
N ASN A 36 10.75 0.08 -5.92
CA ASN A 36 10.64 0.44 -4.51
C ASN A 36 9.23 0.24 -3.94
N ALA A 37 8.42 -0.62 -4.55
CA ALA A 37 7.07 -0.90 -4.11
C ALA A 37 6.94 -2.32 -3.54
N THR A 38 6.29 -2.47 -2.40
CA THR A 38 6.03 -3.77 -1.76
C THR A 38 4.56 -3.85 -1.38
N THR A 39 3.93 -4.99 -1.66
CA THR A 39 2.55 -5.26 -1.28
C THR A 39 2.49 -6.31 -0.18
N PHE A 40 1.75 -6.01 0.89
CA PHE A 40 1.38 -6.95 1.94
C PHE A 40 -0.07 -7.40 1.72
N SER A 41 -0.30 -8.69 1.60
CA SER A 41 -1.65 -9.25 1.61
C SER A 41 -2.19 -9.24 3.05
N VAL A 42 -3.33 -8.56 3.27
CA VAL A 42 -3.92 -8.41 4.61
C VAL A 42 -5.16 -9.28 4.72
N THR A 43 -5.17 -10.15 5.72
CA THR A 43 -6.34 -10.93 6.12
C THR A 43 -6.58 -10.80 7.62
N VAL A 44 -7.75 -11.22 8.08
CA VAL A 44 -8.12 -11.19 9.51
C VAL A 44 -8.56 -12.55 9.98
N SER A 45 -8.05 -12.96 11.12
CA SER A 45 -8.50 -14.17 11.83
C SER A 45 -8.30 -14.00 13.33
N SER A 46 -9.25 -14.46 14.12
CA SER A 46 -9.18 -14.47 15.61
C SER A 46 -8.79 -13.10 16.21
N GLY A 47 -9.32 -12.01 15.65
CA GLY A 47 -9.06 -10.65 16.13
C GLY A 47 -7.64 -10.14 15.88
N LYS A 48 -6.95 -10.68 14.90
CA LYS A 48 -5.59 -10.27 14.49
C LYS A 48 -5.52 -10.04 12.99
N TYR A 49 -4.68 -9.08 12.58
CA TYR A 49 -4.25 -8.96 11.19
C TYR A 49 -3.19 -10.02 10.87
N TYR A 50 -3.33 -10.61 9.70
CA TYR A 50 -2.29 -11.44 9.10
C TYR A 50 -1.76 -10.72 7.87
N LEU A 51 -0.48 -10.40 7.89
CA LEU A 51 0.23 -9.84 6.74
C LEU A 51 1.10 -10.94 6.14
N ASP A 52 0.84 -11.28 4.87
CA ASP A 52 1.48 -12.39 4.17
C ASP A 52 1.48 -13.70 4.99
N GLY A 53 0.36 -13.96 5.70
CA GLY A 53 0.18 -15.13 6.54
C GLY A 53 0.79 -15.07 7.94
N SER A 54 1.51 -13.99 8.30
CA SER A 54 2.09 -13.80 9.63
C SER A 54 1.15 -12.99 10.53
N SER A 55 0.90 -13.46 11.76
CA SER A 55 -0.02 -12.84 12.70
C SER A 55 0.60 -11.61 13.37
N ASN A 56 -0.02 -10.43 13.17
CA ASN A 56 0.42 -9.13 13.70
C ASN A 56 1.95 -8.91 13.62
N PRO A 57 2.61 -9.14 12.45
CA PRO A 57 4.06 -9.04 12.38
C PRO A 57 4.54 -7.60 12.57
N SER A 58 5.73 -7.44 13.14
CA SER A 58 6.45 -6.17 13.05
C SER A 58 7.01 -5.99 11.65
N LEU A 59 6.90 -4.78 11.11
CA LEU A 59 7.36 -4.43 9.77
C LEU A 59 8.60 -3.52 9.84
N LYS A 60 9.44 -3.62 8.81
CA LYS A 60 10.56 -2.70 8.56
C LYS A 60 10.33 -2.03 7.22
N LEU A 61 10.10 -0.74 7.22
CA LEU A 61 9.85 0.06 6.03
C LEU A 61 10.97 1.08 5.82
N LYS A 62 11.11 1.57 4.60
CA LYS A 62 12.13 2.56 4.23
C LYS A 62 11.48 3.85 3.76
N ARG A 63 12.10 5.00 4.11
CA ARG A 63 11.71 6.30 3.57
C ARG A 63 11.90 6.34 2.06
N GLY A 64 11.00 7.02 1.37
CA GLY A 64 11.00 7.12 -0.09
C GLY A 64 10.41 5.91 -0.84
N TYR A 65 10.07 4.83 -0.12
CA TYR A 65 9.44 3.64 -0.70
C TYR A 65 7.92 3.69 -0.60
N VAL A 66 7.24 2.90 -1.44
CA VAL A 66 5.79 2.78 -1.45
C VAL A 66 5.39 1.38 -0.96
N TYR A 67 4.46 1.33 -0.03
CA TYR A 67 3.92 0.09 0.51
C TYR A 67 2.41 0.04 0.34
N TYR A 68 1.92 -1.11 -0.12
CA TYR A 68 0.52 -1.38 -0.30
C TYR A 68 0.07 -2.42 0.73
N PHE A 69 -0.96 -2.10 1.49
CA PHE A 69 -1.63 -3.03 2.37
C PHE A 69 -2.95 -3.44 1.69
N ASP A 70 -2.92 -4.58 1.04
CA ASP A 70 -4.06 -5.10 0.30
C ASP A 70 -5.05 -5.79 1.24
N ALA A 71 -6.04 -5.03 1.69
CA ALA A 71 -7.14 -5.48 2.53
C ALA A 71 -8.43 -5.76 1.73
N THR A 72 -8.31 -6.25 0.49
CA THR A 72 -9.46 -6.60 -0.35
C THR A 72 -10.11 -7.94 0.04
N ASN A 73 -9.45 -8.72 0.90
CA ASN A 73 -10.02 -9.97 1.39
C ASN A 73 -11.25 -9.72 2.26
N SER A 74 -12.31 -10.51 2.08
CA SER A 74 -13.59 -10.34 2.81
C SER A 74 -13.46 -10.47 4.34
N SER A 75 -12.39 -11.11 4.83
CA SER A 75 -12.12 -11.20 6.27
C SER A 75 -11.79 -9.85 6.92
N THR A 76 -11.41 -8.83 6.14
CA THR A 76 -11.13 -7.48 6.63
C THR A 76 -12.39 -6.64 6.84
N THR A 77 -13.55 -7.11 6.39
CA THR A 77 -14.84 -6.44 6.64
C THR A 77 -15.03 -6.21 8.14
N THR A 78 -15.42 -5.00 8.54
CA THR A 78 -15.52 -4.50 9.92
C THR A 78 -14.19 -4.30 10.65
N HIS A 79 -13.07 -4.43 9.94
CA HIS A 79 -11.72 -4.22 10.48
C HIS A 79 -10.96 -3.11 9.71
N PRO A 80 -11.40 -1.83 9.80
CA PRO A 80 -10.75 -0.74 9.10
C PRO A 80 -9.29 -0.60 9.52
N LEU A 81 -8.38 -0.70 8.53
CA LEU A 81 -6.94 -0.60 8.71
C LEU A 81 -6.50 0.86 8.62
N LEU A 82 -5.70 1.32 9.57
CA LEU A 82 -5.07 2.63 9.54
C LEU A 82 -3.64 2.58 10.08
N LEU A 83 -2.84 3.60 9.76
CA LEU A 83 -1.54 3.82 10.38
C LEU A 83 -1.69 4.80 11.55
N SER A 84 -0.94 4.59 12.63
CA SER A 84 -1.04 5.38 13.84
C SER A 84 0.29 5.55 14.56
N THR A 85 0.45 6.64 15.28
CA THR A 85 1.53 6.84 16.26
C THR A 85 1.25 6.08 17.57
N SER A 86 0.02 5.60 17.76
CA SER A 86 -0.39 4.79 18.92
C SER A 86 -0.53 3.32 18.54
N SER A 87 -0.09 2.42 19.41
CA SER A 87 -0.23 0.97 19.24
C SER A 87 -1.59 0.42 19.68
N SER A 88 -2.44 1.26 20.29
CA SER A 88 -3.66 0.77 20.97
C SER A 88 -4.71 0.21 20.01
N GLY A 89 -4.95 0.86 18.86
CA GLY A 89 -6.12 0.58 18.03
C GLY A 89 -7.45 0.86 18.76
N GLY A 90 -8.56 0.39 18.18
CA GLY A 90 -9.89 0.58 18.73
C GLY A 90 -10.44 2.01 18.63
N ASN A 91 -9.73 2.90 17.96
CA ASN A 91 -10.09 4.30 17.72
C ASN A 91 -9.17 4.92 16.64
N THR A 92 -9.38 6.19 16.34
CA THR A 92 -8.56 6.96 15.38
C THR A 92 -7.55 7.90 16.06
N SER A 93 -7.36 7.80 17.38
CA SER A 93 -6.39 8.64 18.09
C SER A 93 -4.97 8.32 17.61
N GLY A 94 -4.24 9.37 17.25
CA GLY A 94 -2.89 9.23 16.71
C GLY A 94 -2.84 8.74 15.26
N GLU A 95 -3.95 8.74 14.52
CA GLU A 95 -3.93 8.39 13.11
C GLU A 95 -2.89 9.20 12.34
N TYR A 96 -2.05 8.50 11.59
CA TYR A 96 -1.00 9.08 10.76
C TYR A 96 -1.44 9.06 9.30
N THR A 97 -1.54 10.24 8.69
CA THR A 97 -2.07 10.41 7.34
C THR A 97 -1.07 10.95 6.33
N ASN A 98 0.12 11.42 6.77
CA ASN A 98 1.12 11.95 5.84
C ASN A 98 1.67 10.83 4.95
N GLY A 99 1.52 10.98 3.64
CA GLY A 99 1.88 9.95 2.64
C GLY A 99 0.94 8.74 2.60
N VAL A 100 -0.19 8.78 3.33
CA VAL A 100 -1.17 7.68 3.37
C VAL A 100 -2.36 8.00 2.49
N SER A 101 -2.77 7.05 1.67
CA SER A 101 -4.01 7.09 0.88
C SER A 101 -4.90 5.92 1.26
N ASN A 102 -6.22 6.15 1.21
CA ASN A 102 -7.24 5.16 1.55
C ASN A 102 -7.09 4.59 2.97
N SER A 103 -6.77 5.48 3.94
CA SER A 103 -6.77 5.12 5.36
C SER A 103 -8.15 4.66 5.83
N GLN A 104 -8.20 3.84 6.87
CA GLN A 104 -9.42 3.22 7.41
C GLN A 104 -10.14 2.32 6.39
N THR A 105 -9.38 1.72 5.46
CA THR A 105 -9.96 0.76 4.50
C THR A 105 -10.25 -0.59 5.15
N GLU A 106 -11.34 -1.22 4.75
CA GLU A 106 -11.76 -2.55 5.19
C GLU A 106 -12.09 -3.51 4.02
N ASN A 107 -12.08 -3.02 2.79
CA ASN A 107 -12.26 -3.80 1.56
C ASN A 107 -11.51 -3.15 0.40
N GLY A 108 -10.29 -2.69 0.63
CA GLY A 108 -9.50 -1.98 -0.37
C GLY A 108 -8.03 -2.01 -0.02
N THR A 109 -7.24 -1.23 -0.73
CA THR A 109 -5.80 -1.14 -0.50
C THR A 109 -5.44 0.19 0.14
N LEU A 110 -4.84 0.16 1.33
CA LEU A 110 -4.18 1.32 1.92
C LEU A 110 -2.80 1.46 1.26
N THR A 111 -2.49 2.66 0.79
CA THR A 111 -1.17 2.97 0.22
C THR A 111 -0.42 3.88 1.16
N PHE A 112 0.83 3.55 1.44
CA PHE A 112 1.75 4.36 2.24
C PHE A 112 3.01 4.66 1.44
N GLN A 113 3.11 5.88 0.93
CA GLN A 113 4.34 6.44 0.39
C GLN A 113 5.11 7.07 1.55
N VAL A 114 6.14 6.39 2.03
CA VAL A 114 6.85 6.79 3.26
C VAL A 114 7.56 8.13 3.06
N PRO A 115 7.13 9.22 3.73
CA PRO A 115 7.78 10.52 3.60
C PRO A 115 9.20 10.51 4.18
N SER A 116 10.05 11.44 3.71
CA SER A 116 11.41 11.63 4.24
C SER A 116 11.43 12.05 5.71
N ASP A 117 10.37 12.70 6.18
CA ASP A 117 10.16 13.17 7.55
C ASP A 117 9.26 12.25 8.39
N ALA A 118 8.96 11.03 7.88
CA ALA A 118 8.18 10.05 8.65
C ALA A 118 8.86 9.74 10.00
N PRO A 119 8.09 9.58 11.09
CA PRO A 119 8.64 9.15 12.35
C PRO A 119 9.29 7.76 12.22
N SER A 120 10.30 7.47 13.03
CA SER A 120 11.01 6.18 12.99
C SER A 120 10.15 5.00 13.46
N THR A 121 9.02 5.28 14.11
CA THR A 121 8.09 4.24 14.58
C THR A 121 6.66 4.68 14.32
N LEU A 122 5.91 3.80 13.68
CA LEU A 122 4.44 3.84 13.51
C LEU A 122 3.86 2.48 13.88
N ASN A 123 2.56 2.38 13.83
CA ASN A 123 1.84 1.12 13.99
C ASN A 123 0.76 1.02 12.90
N TYR A 124 0.51 -0.17 12.39
CA TYR A 124 -0.74 -0.44 11.69
C TYR A 124 -1.72 -1.02 12.69
N VAL A 125 -2.94 -0.49 12.73
CA VAL A 125 -3.93 -0.86 13.74
C VAL A 125 -5.33 -0.92 13.15
N CYS A 126 -6.23 -1.63 13.84
CA CYS A 126 -7.65 -1.63 13.53
C CYS A 126 -8.34 -0.47 14.25
N LYS A 127 -9.17 0.28 13.51
CA LYS A 127 -10.00 1.35 14.07
C LYS A 127 -11.00 0.85 15.12
N ASN A 128 -11.56 -0.35 14.92
CA ASN A 128 -12.68 -0.86 15.71
C ASN A 128 -12.27 -1.76 16.88
N HIS A 129 -11.04 -2.30 16.84
CA HIS A 129 -10.60 -3.30 17.82
C HIS A 129 -9.22 -2.94 18.39
N SER A 130 -9.12 -2.83 19.71
CA SER A 130 -7.86 -2.62 20.40
C SER A 130 -6.99 -3.87 20.36
N GLY A 131 -5.66 -3.67 20.34
CA GLY A 131 -4.69 -4.78 20.34
C GLY A 131 -4.59 -5.55 19.02
N MET A 132 -5.28 -5.09 17.98
CA MET A 132 -5.21 -5.65 16.62
C MET A 132 -4.33 -4.79 15.75
N GLY A 133 -3.11 -5.28 15.44
CA GLY A 133 -2.11 -4.55 14.68
C GLY A 133 -0.68 -4.92 15.06
N GLY A 134 0.29 -4.18 14.53
CA GLY A 134 1.71 -4.39 14.79
C GLY A 134 2.54 -3.13 14.58
N GLU A 135 3.78 -3.16 15.06
CA GLU A 135 4.73 -2.08 14.95
C GLU A 135 5.33 -1.98 13.56
N ILE A 136 5.58 -0.76 13.13
CA ILE A 136 6.32 -0.42 11.91
C ILE A 136 7.56 0.37 12.32
N THR A 137 8.74 -0.18 12.09
CA THR A 137 10.02 0.54 12.19
C THR A 137 10.33 1.15 10.82
N ILE A 138 10.66 2.44 10.77
CA ILE A 138 11.00 3.18 9.55
C ILE A 138 12.46 3.60 9.60
N SER A 139 13.22 3.23 8.56
CA SER A 139 14.63 3.60 8.37
C SER A 139 14.85 4.35 7.06
N ASP A 140 16.05 4.82 6.83
CA ASP A 140 16.53 5.37 5.57
C ASP A 140 16.93 4.26 4.60
#